data_726e85e7e863f67bf074462cc7077fe0
#
_entry.id   726e85e7e863f67bf074462cc7077fe0
#
_cell.length_a   1.000
_cell.length_b   1.000
_cell.length_c   1.000
_cell.angle_alpha   90.00
_cell.angle_beta   90.00
_cell.angle_gamma   90.00
#
_symmetry.space_group_name_H-M   'P 1'
#
loop_
_entity.id
_entity.type
_entity.pdbx_description
1 polymer ?
#
loop_
_entity_poly.entity_id
_entity_poly.type
_entity_poly.pdbx_seq_one_letter_code
_entity_poly.pdbx_strand_id
1 'polypeptide(L)'
;RLKSACEQVGVVPVIAVCGDADTGKSHLLQAVCHLAEQNQQSAVCVSMEELFPLGPDSLSGLEGQSVICLDDLDLIAGQENWEEAIFHLYNRVNDHGHLMVVSLSELPASLPFGLQDLVSRLSHGLTIQLGIYRDDDRLRILMARAEQRGLVLSDDVAVFILRRAPRKLADLLAILDRLDENSLRAQRRLTIPFVKSVLGW
;
A
#
# COMPACT_ATOMS: atom_id res chain seq x y z
N ARG A 1 -3.18 -7.71 -13.35
CA ARG A 1 -2.44 -8.89 -12.83
C ARG A 1 -2.79 -9.17 -11.36
N LEU A 2 -2.71 -8.18 -10.46
CA LEU A 2 -3.06 -8.38 -9.04
C LEU A 2 -4.54 -8.83 -8.89
N LYS A 3 -5.48 -8.13 -9.52
CA LYS A 3 -6.91 -8.48 -9.50
C LYS A 3 -7.13 -9.93 -9.97
N SER A 4 -6.47 -10.34 -11.03
CA SER A 4 -6.54 -11.72 -11.54
C SER A 4 -5.90 -12.74 -10.59
N ALA A 5 -4.84 -12.38 -9.87
CA ALA A 5 -4.20 -13.25 -8.88
C ALA A 5 -5.06 -13.39 -7.61
N CYS A 6 -5.74 -12.32 -7.19
CA CYS A 6 -6.69 -12.37 -6.06
C CYS A 6 -7.96 -13.17 -6.39
N GLU A 7 -8.37 -13.21 -7.66
CA GLU A 7 -9.50 -14.04 -8.12
C GLU A 7 -9.13 -15.54 -8.19
N GLN A 8 -7.84 -15.87 -8.18
CA GLN A 8 -7.29 -17.22 -8.23
C GLN A 8 -6.70 -17.64 -6.86
N VAL A 9 -7.37 -17.32 -5.77
CA VAL A 9 -6.98 -17.78 -4.42
C VAL A 9 -6.80 -19.30 -4.45
N GLY A 10 -5.63 -19.78 -3.99
CA GLY A 10 -5.24 -21.20 -4.03
C GLY A 10 -4.26 -21.60 -5.14
N VAL A 11 -3.99 -20.72 -6.13
CA VAL A 11 -2.98 -20.97 -7.17
C VAL A 11 -1.64 -20.32 -6.85
N VAL A 12 -1.65 -19.18 -6.15
CA VAL A 12 -0.44 -18.45 -5.75
C VAL A 12 -0.54 -18.17 -4.25
N PRO A 13 0.30 -18.83 -3.42
CA PRO A 13 0.19 -18.71 -1.97
C PRO A 13 0.67 -17.38 -1.42
N VAL A 14 1.55 -16.68 -2.15
CA VAL A 14 2.10 -15.38 -1.72
C VAL A 14 2.27 -14.41 -2.88
N ILE A 15 1.97 -13.13 -2.61
CA ILE A 15 2.25 -12.02 -3.51
C ILE A 15 3.16 -11.04 -2.77
N ALA A 16 4.35 -10.78 -3.31
CA ALA A 16 5.27 -9.77 -2.82
C ALA A 16 5.12 -8.48 -3.64
N VAL A 17 4.71 -7.40 -2.98
CA VAL A 17 4.61 -6.05 -3.57
C VAL A 17 5.84 -5.26 -3.16
N CYS A 18 6.78 -5.08 -4.08
CA CYS A 18 8.07 -4.44 -3.83
C CYS A 18 8.12 -3.04 -4.43
N GLY A 19 8.77 -2.11 -3.75
CA GLY A 19 8.99 -0.75 -4.25
C GLY A 19 9.40 0.22 -3.16
N ASP A 20 9.98 1.35 -3.57
CA ASP A 20 10.40 2.42 -2.68
C ASP A 20 9.25 2.97 -1.81
N ALA A 21 9.60 3.79 -0.84
CA ALA A 21 8.61 4.55 -0.08
C ALA A 21 7.72 5.38 -1.04
N ASP A 22 6.47 5.59 -0.66
CA ASP A 22 5.48 6.38 -1.40
C ASP A 22 5.10 5.83 -2.80
N THR A 23 5.42 4.58 -3.14
CA THR A 23 4.99 3.94 -4.39
C THR A 23 3.56 3.39 -4.34
N GLY A 24 2.90 3.48 -3.18
CA GLY A 24 1.51 3.06 -3.00
C GLY A 24 1.34 1.61 -2.58
N LYS A 25 2.36 0.96 -2.02
CA LYS A 25 2.29 -0.42 -1.50
C LYS A 25 1.11 -0.62 -0.56
N SER A 26 1.06 0.18 0.53
CA SER A 26 -0.01 0.10 1.54
C SER A 26 -1.42 0.28 0.95
N HIS A 27 -1.58 1.24 0.03
CA HIS A 27 -2.86 1.43 -0.68
C HIS A 27 -3.26 0.21 -1.51
N LEU A 28 -2.26 -0.45 -2.13
CA LEU A 28 -2.50 -1.65 -2.91
C LEU A 28 -2.92 -2.82 -2.02
N LEU A 29 -2.29 -2.99 -0.86
CA LEU A 29 -2.68 -4.00 0.14
C LEU A 29 -4.11 -3.75 0.65
N GLN A 30 -4.45 -2.51 0.99
CA GLN A 30 -5.82 -2.13 1.37
C GLN A 30 -6.83 -2.42 0.26
N ALA A 31 -6.48 -2.12 -0.99
CA ALA A 31 -7.35 -2.42 -2.14
C ALA A 31 -7.56 -3.93 -2.33
N VAL A 32 -6.57 -4.76 -2.01
CA VAL A 32 -6.70 -6.23 -2.01
C VAL A 32 -7.70 -6.67 -0.95
N CYS A 33 -7.63 -6.15 0.27
CA CYS A 33 -8.59 -6.46 1.33
C CYS A 33 -10.01 -6.07 0.93
N HIS A 34 -10.22 -4.86 0.40
CA HIS A 34 -11.54 -4.45 -0.08
C HIS A 34 -12.07 -5.33 -1.21
N LEU A 35 -11.19 -5.77 -2.13
CA LEU A 35 -11.60 -6.70 -3.19
C LEU A 35 -12.01 -8.06 -2.61
N ALA A 36 -11.28 -8.57 -1.63
CA ALA A 36 -11.61 -9.82 -0.95
C ALA A 36 -12.97 -9.72 -0.25
N GLU A 37 -13.23 -8.62 0.48
CA GLU A 37 -14.52 -8.37 1.14
C GLU A 37 -15.68 -8.29 0.13
N GLN A 38 -15.49 -7.63 -1.02
CA GLN A 38 -16.48 -7.61 -2.10
C GLN A 38 -16.80 -9.01 -2.63
N ASN A 39 -15.83 -9.92 -2.58
CA ASN A 39 -15.98 -11.33 -2.95
C ASN A 39 -16.42 -12.22 -1.78
N GLN A 40 -16.88 -11.63 -0.66
CA GLN A 40 -17.32 -12.36 0.54
C GLN A 40 -16.22 -13.22 1.18
N GLN A 41 -14.97 -12.86 1.00
CA GLN A 41 -13.81 -13.48 1.64
C GLN A 41 -13.37 -12.65 2.85
N SER A 42 -12.98 -13.34 3.93
CA SER A 42 -12.40 -12.66 5.08
C SER A 42 -11.00 -12.12 4.75
N ALA A 43 -10.71 -10.88 5.13
CA ALA A 43 -9.43 -10.26 4.85
C ALA A 43 -8.95 -9.41 6.04
N VAL A 44 -7.65 -9.35 6.22
CA VAL A 44 -7.01 -8.47 7.20
C VAL A 44 -5.77 -7.81 6.59
N CYS A 45 -5.59 -6.53 6.88
CA CYS A 45 -4.38 -5.79 6.55
C CYS A 45 -3.75 -5.29 7.85
N VAL A 46 -2.52 -5.68 8.09
CA VAL A 46 -1.79 -5.38 9.33
C VAL A 46 -0.46 -4.73 8.98
N SER A 47 -0.13 -3.64 9.67
CA SER A 47 1.20 -3.01 9.58
C SER A 47 2.18 -3.72 10.50
N MET A 48 3.36 -4.06 9.97
CA MET A 48 4.43 -4.61 10.79
C MET A 48 4.96 -3.58 11.80
N GLU A 49 4.84 -2.28 11.49
CA GLU A 49 5.18 -1.22 12.45
C GLU A 49 4.31 -1.29 13.73
N GLU A 50 3.03 -1.64 13.58
CA GLU A 50 2.09 -1.81 14.70
C GLU A 50 2.30 -3.14 15.43
N LEU A 51 2.59 -4.23 14.69
CA LEU A 51 2.76 -5.55 15.29
C LEU A 51 4.12 -5.75 15.95
N PHE A 52 5.18 -5.15 15.41
CA PHE A 52 6.54 -5.39 15.88
C PHE A 52 6.73 -5.18 17.40
N PRO A 53 6.16 -4.14 18.03
CA PRO A 53 6.24 -3.95 19.48
C PRO A 53 5.49 -5.01 20.30
N LEU A 54 4.51 -5.70 19.70
CA LEU A 54 3.69 -6.69 20.39
C LEU A 54 4.32 -8.08 20.43
N GLY A 55 5.35 -8.31 19.62
CA GLY A 55 6.03 -9.60 19.50
C GLY A 55 5.40 -10.56 18.50
N PRO A 56 6.14 -11.64 18.10
CA PRO A 56 5.73 -12.57 17.06
C PRO A 56 4.42 -13.33 17.34
N ASP A 57 4.07 -13.50 18.61
CA ASP A 57 2.82 -14.18 19.02
C ASP A 57 1.56 -13.43 18.54
N SER A 58 1.69 -12.13 18.22
CA SER A 58 0.60 -11.32 17.65
C SER A 58 0.15 -11.79 16.26
N LEU A 59 0.92 -12.62 15.59
CA LEU A 59 0.55 -13.24 14.30
C LEU A 59 -0.42 -14.43 14.47
N SER A 60 -0.64 -14.91 15.71
CA SER A 60 -1.49 -16.07 15.95
C SER A 60 -2.94 -15.80 15.59
N GLY A 61 -3.55 -16.72 14.84
CA GLY A 61 -4.95 -16.62 14.41
C GLY A 61 -5.15 -15.90 13.08
N LEU A 62 -4.14 -15.24 12.54
CA LEU A 62 -4.24 -14.59 11.22
C LEU A 62 -4.50 -15.60 10.11
N GLU A 63 -4.00 -16.83 10.24
CA GLU A 63 -4.21 -17.92 9.28
C GLU A 63 -5.68 -18.28 9.04
N GLY A 64 -6.58 -17.89 9.94
CA GLY A 64 -8.02 -18.03 9.78
C GLY A 64 -8.64 -17.10 8.74
N GLN A 65 -7.90 -16.11 8.23
CA GLN A 65 -8.37 -15.20 7.20
C GLN A 65 -8.05 -15.74 5.81
N SER A 66 -8.97 -15.57 4.86
CA SER A 66 -8.79 -16.00 3.47
C SER A 66 -7.70 -15.18 2.76
N VAL A 67 -7.55 -13.91 3.15
CA VAL A 67 -6.52 -13.00 2.61
C VAL A 67 -5.85 -12.25 3.77
N ILE A 68 -4.52 -12.34 3.84
CA ILE A 68 -3.70 -11.69 4.86
C ILE A 68 -2.73 -10.75 4.17
N CYS A 69 -2.82 -9.46 4.46
CA CYS A 69 -1.91 -8.45 3.98
C CYS A 69 -0.99 -7.98 5.12
N LEU A 70 0.32 -8.13 4.94
CA LEU A 70 1.35 -7.67 5.89
C LEU A 70 2.11 -6.50 5.25
N ASP A 71 1.92 -5.30 5.79
CA ASP A 71 2.56 -4.10 5.28
C ASP A 71 3.92 -3.86 5.95
N ASP A 72 4.90 -3.42 5.14
CA ASP A 72 6.28 -3.13 5.55
C ASP A 72 6.99 -4.33 6.23
N LEU A 73 6.91 -5.52 5.61
CA LEU A 73 7.47 -6.75 6.14
C LEU A 73 9.01 -6.69 6.28
N ASP A 74 9.69 -5.84 5.55
CA ASP A 74 11.14 -5.62 5.68
C ASP A 74 11.57 -5.12 7.07
N LEU A 75 10.66 -4.58 7.88
CA LEU A 75 10.96 -4.20 9.28
C LEU A 75 11.44 -5.37 10.15
N ILE A 76 11.06 -6.60 9.79
CA ILE A 76 11.48 -7.78 10.54
C ILE A 76 12.76 -8.44 10.02
N ALA A 77 13.35 -7.91 8.95
CA ALA A 77 14.56 -8.48 8.37
C ALA A 77 15.72 -8.45 9.36
N GLY A 78 16.38 -9.59 9.56
CA GLY A 78 17.43 -9.78 10.58
C GLY A 78 16.91 -10.06 11.99
N GLN A 79 15.59 -10.21 12.18
CA GLN A 79 14.96 -10.55 13.46
C GLN A 79 14.54 -12.02 13.45
N GLU A 80 15.39 -12.92 13.91
CA GLU A 80 15.24 -14.38 13.81
C GLU A 80 13.84 -14.87 14.24
N ASN A 81 13.39 -14.46 15.43
CA ASN A 81 12.10 -14.88 15.98
C ASN A 81 10.90 -14.45 15.09
N TRP A 82 11.00 -13.28 14.48
CA TRP A 82 9.98 -12.78 13.59
C TRP A 82 10.01 -13.49 12.23
N GLU A 83 11.19 -13.73 11.69
CA GLU A 83 11.35 -14.44 10.42
C GLU A 83 10.81 -15.86 10.52
N GLU A 84 11.08 -16.57 11.61
CA GLU A 84 10.53 -17.90 11.90
C GLU A 84 9.00 -17.84 12.03
N ALA A 85 8.46 -16.87 12.77
CA ALA A 85 7.03 -16.72 12.96
C ALA A 85 6.30 -16.44 11.64
N ILE A 86 6.84 -15.58 10.77
CA ILE A 86 6.29 -15.33 9.42
C ILE A 86 6.40 -16.56 8.53
N PHE A 87 7.51 -17.30 8.60
CA PHE A 87 7.67 -18.55 7.86
C PHE A 87 6.62 -19.57 8.27
N HIS A 88 6.35 -19.73 9.56
CA HIS A 88 5.30 -20.61 10.06
C HIS A 88 3.91 -20.12 9.68
N LEU A 89 3.65 -18.81 9.74
CA LEU A 89 2.39 -18.24 9.27
C LEU A 89 2.18 -18.53 7.78
N TYR A 90 3.21 -18.31 6.95
CA TYR A 90 3.15 -18.64 5.52
C TYR A 90 2.74 -20.09 5.29
N ASN A 91 3.37 -21.05 5.99
CA ASN A 91 3.03 -22.46 5.83
C ASN A 91 1.56 -22.73 6.20
N ARG A 92 1.06 -22.21 7.34
CA ARG A 92 -0.35 -22.37 7.74
C ARG A 92 -1.31 -21.76 6.73
N VAL A 93 -1.00 -20.55 6.22
CA VAL A 93 -1.81 -19.88 5.18
C VAL A 93 -1.88 -20.72 3.90
N ASN A 94 -0.74 -21.23 3.46
CA ASN A 94 -0.65 -22.09 2.29
C ASN A 94 -1.42 -23.40 2.47
N ASP A 95 -1.33 -24.04 3.64
CA ASP A 95 -2.03 -25.29 3.95
C ASP A 95 -3.56 -25.14 3.93
N HIS A 96 -4.07 -23.94 4.26
CA HIS A 96 -5.49 -23.61 4.17
C HIS A 96 -5.92 -23.15 2.76
N GLY A 97 -4.99 -23.02 1.81
CA GLY A 97 -5.28 -22.50 0.47
C GLY A 97 -5.62 -21.01 0.48
N HIS A 98 -5.19 -20.28 1.51
CA HIS A 98 -5.38 -18.83 1.67
C HIS A 98 -4.29 -18.04 0.97
N LEU A 99 -4.46 -16.73 0.84
CA LEU A 99 -3.53 -15.82 0.18
C LEU A 99 -2.80 -14.94 1.19
N MET A 100 -1.47 -14.90 1.10
CA MET A 100 -0.65 -13.90 1.80
C MET A 100 -0.17 -12.84 0.80
N VAL A 101 -0.33 -11.56 1.14
CA VAL A 101 0.20 -10.44 0.37
C VAL A 101 1.12 -9.65 1.28
N VAL A 102 2.36 -9.43 0.87
CA VAL A 102 3.34 -8.70 1.67
C VAL A 102 3.85 -7.47 0.92
N SER A 103 4.10 -6.38 1.62
CA SER A 103 4.83 -5.26 1.06
C SER A 103 6.27 -5.24 1.55
N LEU A 104 7.17 -4.85 0.66
CA LEU A 104 8.62 -4.80 0.87
C LEU A 104 9.22 -3.57 0.20
N SER A 105 10.31 -3.03 0.74
CA SER A 105 11.04 -1.93 0.09
C SER A 105 11.80 -2.39 -1.17
N GLU A 106 12.34 -3.62 -1.13
CA GLU A 106 13.11 -4.24 -2.21
C GLU A 106 12.63 -5.67 -2.47
N LEU A 107 13.26 -6.35 -3.42
CA LEU A 107 13.01 -7.77 -3.65
C LEU A 107 13.41 -8.59 -2.42
N PRO A 108 12.70 -9.69 -2.07
CA PRO A 108 13.02 -10.50 -0.89
C PRO A 108 14.50 -10.93 -0.83
N ALA A 109 15.09 -11.27 -1.96
CA ALA A 109 16.49 -11.70 -2.04
C ALA A 109 17.52 -10.55 -1.81
N SER A 110 17.10 -9.29 -1.89
CA SER A 110 17.96 -8.12 -1.66
C SER A 110 17.89 -7.63 -0.22
N LEU A 111 16.91 -8.08 0.56
CA LEU A 111 16.73 -7.70 1.94
C LEU A 111 17.57 -8.57 2.88
N PRO A 112 18.00 -8.04 4.05
CA PRO A 112 18.88 -8.74 4.97
C PRO A 112 18.14 -9.79 5.82
N PHE A 113 17.26 -10.60 5.23
CA PHE A 113 16.65 -11.73 5.91
C PHE A 113 17.69 -12.81 6.22
N GLY A 114 17.70 -13.30 7.45
CA GLY A 114 18.58 -14.40 7.90
C GLY A 114 18.06 -15.77 7.50
N LEU A 115 16.72 -15.97 7.48
CA LEU A 115 16.07 -17.24 7.19
C LEU A 115 15.90 -17.43 5.67
N GLN A 116 16.81 -18.20 5.03
CA GLN A 116 16.81 -18.43 3.58
C GLN A 116 15.52 -19.13 3.08
N ASP A 117 14.91 -19.96 3.92
CA ASP A 117 13.65 -20.62 3.59
C ASP A 117 12.50 -19.60 3.45
N LEU A 118 12.46 -18.56 4.29
CA LEU A 118 11.49 -17.47 4.15
C LEU A 118 11.73 -16.69 2.85
N VAL A 119 12.98 -16.33 2.56
CA VAL A 119 13.35 -15.65 1.30
C VAL A 119 12.90 -16.46 0.09
N SER A 120 13.14 -17.76 0.12
CA SER A 120 12.73 -18.69 -0.93
C SER A 120 11.20 -18.68 -1.11
N ARG A 121 10.43 -18.77 -0.02
CA ARG A 121 8.95 -18.75 -0.04
C ARG A 121 8.41 -17.44 -0.61
N LEU A 122 8.90 -16.30 -0.11
CA LEU A 122 8.49 -14.98 -0.59
C LEU A 122 8.84 -14.75 -2.07
N SER A 123 9.94 -15.35 -2.54
CA SER A 123 10.39 -15.23 -3.94
C SER A 123 9.69 -16.18 -4.91
N HIS A 124 9.15 -17.32 -4.42
CA HIS A 124 8.45 -18.30 -5.26
C HIS A 124 7.05 -17.84 -5.71
N GLY A 125 6.47 -16.85 -5.01
CA GLY A 125 5.18 -16.29 -5.33
C GLY A 125 5.23 -15.29 -6.49
N LEU A 126 4.12 -14.58 -6.65
CA LEU A 126 4.05 -13.49 -7.61
C LEU A 126 4.74 -12.23 -7.03
N THR A 127 5.81 -11.78 -7.67
CA THR A 127 6.44 -10.50 -7.32
C THR A 127 5.93 -9.39 -8.23
N ILE A 128 5.44 -8.31 -7.63
CA ILE A 128 4.99 -7.10 -8.30
C ILE A 128 5.91 -5.96 -7.88
N GLN A 129 6.68 -5.44 -8.81
CA GLN A 129 7.55 -4.30 -8.56
C GLN A 129 6.83 -3.00 -8.95
N LEU A 130 6.65 -2.11 -7.96
CA LEU A 130 6.08 -0.78 -8.17
C LEU A 130 7.22 0.20 -8.51
N GLY A 131 7.03 0.94 -9.59
CA GLY A 131 7.95 2.00 -9.99
C GLY A 131 7.62 3.32 -9.29
N ILE A 132 8.59 4.23 -9.32
CA ILE A 132 8.40 5.62 -8.86
C ILE A 132 7.41 6.31 -9.80
N TYR A 133 6.44 7.02 -9.23
CA TYR A 133 5.49 7.83 -10.00
C TYR A 133 6.19 8.95 -10.76
N ARG A 134 5.96 8.99 -12.08
CA ARG A 134 6.34 10.13 -12.92
C ARG A 134 5.38 11.29 -12.68
N ASP A 135 5.75 12.48 -13.11
CA ASP A 135 4.89 13.65 -12.92
C ASP A 135 3.52 13.50 -13.60
N ASP A 136 3.45 12.81 -14.73
CA ASP A 136 2.18 12.49 -15.40
C ASP A 136 1.31 11.54 -14.56
N ASP A 137 1.90 10.56 -13.89
CA ASP A 137 1.17 9.64 -13.01
C ASP A 137 0.65 10.38 -11.78
N ARG A 138 1.48 11.23 -11.19
CA ARG A 138 1.12 12.08 -10.05
C ARG A 138 -0.02 13.04 -10.40
N LEU A 139 0.01 13.62 -11.62
CA LEU A 139 -1.06 14.48 -12.13
C LEU A 139 -2.38 13.70 -12.24
N ARG A 140 -2.35 12.51 -12.85
CA ARG A 140 -3.53 11.63 -12.97
C ARG A 140 -4.10 11.24 -11.60
N ILE A 141 -3.22 10.88 -10.64
CA ILE A 141 -3.65 10.54 -9.28
C ILE A 141 -4.29 11.74 -8.59
N LEU A 142 -3.68 12.93 -8.70
CA LEU A 142 -4.22 14.16 -8.10
C LEU A 142 -5.61 14.47 -8.65
N MET A 143 -5.79 14.42 -9.97
CA MET A 143 -7.07 14.69 -10.63
C MET A 143 -8.13 13.64 -10.26
N ALA A 144 -7.78 12.35 -10.30
CA ALA A 144 -8.69 11.27 -9.92
C ALA A 144 -9.14 11.37 -8.45
N ARG A 145 -8.23 11.74 -7.55
CA ARG A 145 -8.55 11.96 -6.12
C ARG A 145 -9.41 13.19 -5.90
N ALA A 146 -9.19 14.27 -6.65
CA ALA A 146 -10.04 15.46 -6.62
C ALA A 146 -11.47 15.11 -7.08
N GLU A 147 -11.61 14.39 -8.19
CA GLU A 147 -12.90 13.94 -8.71
C GLU A 147 -13.67 13.05 -7.72
N GLN A 148 -13.00 12.08 -7.08
CA GLN A 148 -13.61 11.22 -6.05
C GLN A 148 -14.19 11.99 -4.87
N ARG A 149 -13.66 13.20 -4.58
CA ARG A 149 -14.14 14.12 -3.54
C ARG A 149 -15.16 15.14 -4.05
N GLY A 150 -15.52 15.08 -5.33
CA GLY A 150 -16.39 16.05 -5.95
C GLY A 150 -15.76 17.42 -6.18
N LEU A 151 -14.42 17.51 -6.09
CA LEU A 151 -13.67 18.74 -6.36
C LEU A 151 -13.46 18.93 -7.86
N VAL A 152 -13.82 20.11 -8.35
CA VAL A 152 -13.52 20.50 -9.73
C VAL A 152 -12.11 21.11 -9.76
N LEU A 153 -11.14 20.30 -10.20
CA LEU A 153 -9.76 20.71 -10.36
C LEU A 153 -9.44 20.85 -11.85
N SER A 154 -9.18 22.08 -12.33
CA SER A 154 -8.73 22.29 -13.71
C SER A 154 -7.28 21.88 -13.91
N ASP A 155 -6.92 21.51 -15.15
CA ASP A 155 -5.56 21.09 -15.51
C ASP A 155 -4.51 22.14 -15.12
N ASP A 156 -4.79 23.45 -15.34
CA ASP A 156 -3.88 24.53 -14.98
C ASP A 156 -3.60 24.57 -13.47
N VAL A 157 -4.63 24.38 -12.65
CA VAL A 157 -4.51 24.37 -11.19
C VAL A 157 -3.78 23.11 -10.74
N ALA A 158 -4.08 21.95 -11.34
CA ALA A 158 -3.41 20.70 -11.03
C ALA A 158 -1.91 20.76 -11.35
N VAL A 159 -1.54 21.24 -12.52
CA VAL A 159 -0.13 21.45 -12.93
C VAL A 159 0.57 22.50 -12.02
N PHE A 160 -0.15 23.55 -11.65
CA PHE A 160 0.39 24.57 -10.72
C PHE A 160 0.72 23.96 -9.35
N ILE A 161 -0.17 23.13 -8.80
CA ILE A 161 0.04 22.42 -7.53
C ILE A 161 1.24 21.48 -7.68
N LEU A 162 1.27 20.66 -8.72
CA LEU A 162 2.31 19.65 -8.93
C LEU A 162 3.72 20.26 -9.01
N ARG A 163 3.87 21.43 -9.62
CA ARG A 163 5.15 22.14 -9.75
C ARG A 163 5.70 22.69 -8.43
N ARG A 164 4.85 22.87 -7.41
CA ARG A 164 5.22 23.44 -6.10
C ARG A 164 5.14 22.46 -4.96
N ALA A 165 4.32 21.44 -5.10
CA ALA A 165 4.17 20.39 -4.10
C ALA A 165 5.46 19.58 -3.94
N PRO A 166 5.72 19.06 -2.74
CA PRO A 166 6.74 18.04 -2.54
C PRO A 166 6.54 16.83 -3.46
N ARG A 167 7.62 16.10 -3.73
CA ARG A 167 7.54 14.96 -4.65
C ARG A 167 6.81 13.75 -4.07
N LYS A 168 6.70 13.66 -2.74
CA LYS A 168 5.98 12.58 -2.07
C LYS A 168 4.49 12.62 -2.38
N LEU A 169 3.92 11.48 -2.73
CA LEU A 169 2.49 11.39 -3.06
C LEU A 169 1.61 11.72 -1.85
N ALA A 170 2.02 11.27 -0.65
CA ALA A 170 1.31 11.57 0.59
C ALA A 170 1.19 13.09 0.83
N ASP A 171 2.26 13.85 0.64
CA ASP A 171 2.24 15.30 0.80
C ASP A 171 1.33 15.98 -0.25
N LEU A 172 1.34 15.47 -1.49
CA LEU A 172 0.46 15.96 -2.56
C LEU A 172 -1.02 15.74 -2.21
N LEU A 173 -1.35 14.57 -1.64
CA LEU A 173 -2.71 14.27 -1.21
C LEU A 173 -3.11 15.09 0.03
N ALA A 174 -2.21 15.32 0.98
CA ALA A 174 -2.46 16.21 2.12
C ALA A 174 -2.72 17.66 1.69
N ILE A 175 -2.07 18.13 0.63
CA ILE A 175 -2.38 19.43 0.00
C ILE A 175 -3.82 19.43 -0.51
N LEU A 176 -4.24 18.38 -1.19
CA LEU A 176 -5.62 18.26 -1.69
C LEU A 176 -6.64 18.27 -0.55
N ASP A 177 -6.38 17.59 0.56
CA ASP A 177 -7.22 17.58 1.77
C ASP A 177 -7.41 19.01 2.31
N ARG A 178 -6.31 19.76 2.45
CA ARG A 178 -6.37 21.16 2.90
C ARG A 178 -7.16 22.05 1.95
N LEU A 179 -7.03 21.84 0.64
CA LEU A 179 -7.74 22.60 -0.37
C LEU A 179 -9.24 22.28 -0.35
N ASP A 180 -9.62 21.02 -0.14
CA ASP A 180 -11.00 20.58 -0.03
C ASP A 180 -11.69 21.25 1.17
N GLU A 181 -11.13 21.11 2.36
CA GLU A 181 -11.67 21.74 3.57
C GLU A 181 -11.87 23.24 3.43
N ASN A 182 -10.87 23.94 2.86
CA ASN A 182 -10.93 25.40 2.71
C ASN A 182 -11.89 25.83 1.59
N SER A 183 -11.99 25.05 0.51
CA SER A 183 -12.96 25.28 -0.57
C SER A 183 -14.39 25.17 -0.09
N LEU A 184 -14.70 24.14 0.71
CA LEU A 184 -16.00 23.95 1.34
C LEU A 184 -16.36 25.11 2.29
N ARG A 185 -15.43 25.49 3.18
CA ARG A 185 -15.62 26.60 4.12
C ARG A 185 -15.85 27.94 3.42
N ALA A 186 -15.09 28.21 2.36
CA ALA A 186 -15.17 29.46 1.62
C ALA A 186 -16.24 29.48 0.51
N GLN A 187 -16.86 28.34 0.20
CA GLN A 187 -17.76 28.13 -0.92
C GLN A 187 -17.16 28.65 -2.26
N ARG A 188 -15.88 28.39 -2.49
CA ARG A 188 -15.14 28.88 -3.64
C ARG A 188 -14.58 27.74 -4.48
N ARG A 189 -14.53 27.96 -5.79
CA ARG A 189 -13.87 27.05 -6.72
C ARG A 189 -12.34 27.07 -6.52
N LEU A 190 -11.68 25.97 -6.82
CA LEU A 190 -10.22 25.88 -6.81
C LEU A 190 -9.65 26.66 -8.00
N THR A 191 -9.05 27.80 -7.71
CA THR A 191 -8.32 28.64 -8.67
C THR A 191 -6.90 28.86 -8.18
N ILE A 192 -5.97 29.20 -9.08
CA ILE A 192 -4.57 29.43 -8.69
C ILE A 192 -4.44 30.50 -7.57
N PRO A 193 -5.15 31.64 -7.61
CA PRO A 193 -5.13 32.60 -6.49
C PRO A 193 -5.65 32.02 -5.18
N PHE A 194 -6.69 31.19 -5.22
CA PHE A 194 -7.23 30.53 -4.02
C PHE A 194 -6.22 29.53 -3.46
N VAL A 195 -5.60 28.70 -4.31
CA VAL A 195 -4.56 27.75 -3.90
C VAL A 195 -3.39 28.48 -3.23
N LYS A 196 -2.93 29.59 -3.81
CA LYS A 196 -1.88 30.43 -3.21
C LYS A 196 -2.28 30.92 -1.82
N SER A 197 -3.50 31.42 -1.66
CA SER A 197 -3.96 31.96 -0.37
C SER A 197 -4.06 30.89 0.72
N VAL A 198 -4.46 29.67 0.37
CA VAL A 198 -4.61 28.54 1.31
C VAL A 198 -3.28 27.93 1.72
N LEU A 199 -2.34 27.84 0.76
CA LEU A 199 -1.06 27.16 0.95
C LEU A 199 0.10 28.09 1.30
N GLY A 200 -0.09 29.40 1.18
CA GLY A 200 0.96 30.39 1.44
C GLY A 200 2.04 30.46 0.34
N TRP A 201 1.69 30.20 -0.91
CA TRP A 201 2.61 30.13 -2.08
C TRP A 201 2.67 31.42 -2.88
#